data_c180ee9cf5a6cb77c1e18a90d1a62c9f
#
_entry.id   c180ee9cf5a6cb77c1e18a90d1a62c9f
#
_cell.length_a   1.000
_cell.length_b   1.000
_cell.length_c   1.000
_cell.angle_alpha   90.00
_cell.angle_beta   90.00
_cell.angle_gamma   90.00
#
_symmetry.space_group_name_H-M   'P 1'
#
loop_
_entity.id
_entity.type
_entity.pdbx_description
1 polymer ?
#
loop_
_entity_poly.entity_id
_entity_poly.type
_entity_poly.pdbx_seq_one_letter_code
_entity_poly.pdbx_strand_id
1 'polypeptide(L)'
;MTDADLIKHLWTHKTQDHPSWSDEDLMIERGEGVYIWNRKGRRLFDAYAGLAVVNVGHGRTEIADAVREQVAKLAYYPTTRQFSNPPAAQLAARLAELTPGDLKYTLFAVSGSEANERSMQIARMYWLKLGRPRKYKVISLTHGYNGATIGTLAICGQPDMVRAYEPFAWQGFRKVAVPYSLWERGAGTDEDLVRRCADGLTDAIREEEAETVAAVILEPCLSAGGCIIPPLGWLERVRDICDELDVLMIADEVITGFGRTGKWFGVEHEQVVPDLMSVAKGITSGYIPLSASIARAKLADAFPENSLEENVHPNTYCGHPVACAAALANLAIIERENLVKNAQTMGARLHAAIEARVCDYPIVGEVRSRGLMLALDFADPGQPGQPLDSRLVASLNTRALNKGYIAVAKDSVLRLARPLCITASEVDELAHLVGETVHELQDEVTRSARSRAAVA
;
A
#
# COMPACT_ATOMS: atom_id res chain seq x y z
N MET A 1 34.85 15.13 1.70
CA MET A 1 34.02 14.16 2.41
C MET A 1 33.69 13.06 1.40
N THR A 2 34.04 11.82 1.65
CA THR A 2 33.71 10.70 0.76
C THR A 2 32.23 10.31 0.97
N ASP A 3 31.64 9.56 0.02
CA ASP A 3 30.26 9.08 0.17
C ASP A 3 30.09 8.19 1.41
N ALA A 4 31.08 7.37 1.71
CA ALA A 4 31.14 6.59 2.95
C ALA A 4 31.11 7.48 4.20
N ASP A 5 31.72 8.68 4.15
CA ASP A 5 31.64 9.65 5.24
C ASP A 5 30.25 10.30 5.38
N LEU A 6 29.53 10.43 4.29
CA LEU A 6 28.15 10.98 4.30
C LEU A 6 27.14 9.97 4.85
N ILE A 7 27.20 8.72 4.35
CA ILE A 7 26.26 7.65 4.70
C ILE A 7 26.31 7.28 6.17
N LYS A 8 27.48 7.34 6.82
CA LYS A 8 27.58 6.99 8.25
C LYS A 8 26.76 7.87 9.17
N HIS A 9 26.37 9.07 8.72
CA HIS A 9 25.49 9.98 9.49
C HIS A 9 24.00 9.76 9.18
N LEU A 10 23.66 8.97 8.17
CA LEU A 10 22.30 8.63 7.82
C LEU A 10 21.90 7.30 8.46
N TRP A 11 21.05 7.37 9.48
CA TRP A 11 20.52 6.17 10.12
C TRP A 11 19.49 5.50 9.20
N THR A 12 19.97 4.61 8.37
CA THR A 12 19.12 3.87 7.39
C THR A 12 18.55 2.60 8.01
N HIS A 13 17.38 2.18 7.54
CA HIS A 13 16.84 0.85 7.80
C HIS A 13 17.59 -0.19 6.94
N LYS A 14 18.84 -0.49 7.26
CA LYS A 14 19.58 -1.58 6.61
C LYS A 14 18.94 -2.90 7.02
N THR A 15 18.16 -3.51 6.11
CA THR A 15 17.53 -4.82 6.35
C THR A 15 18.46 -5.97 6.02
N GLN A 16 19.47 -5.76 5.18
CA GLN A 16 20.49 -6.76 4.84
C GLN A 16 21.79 -6.06 4.41
N ASP A 17 22.95 -6.56 4.89
CA ASP A 17 24.22 -6.23 4.31
C ASP A 17 24.34 -6.93 2.96
N HIS A 18 24.64 -6.19 1.90
CA HIS A 18 24.87 -6.75 0.58
C HIS A 18 26.38 -6.98 0.40
N PRO A 19 26.88 -8.24 0.42
CA PRO A 19 28.33 -8.49 0.48
C PRO A 19 29.12 -7.99 -0.74
N SER A 20 28.46 -7.79 -1.88
CA SER A 20 29.09 -7.42 -3.16
C SER A 20 28.78 -5.98 -3.61
N TRP A 21 28.03 -5.20 -2.82
CA TRP A 21 27.65 -3.83 -3.16
C TRP A 21 28.18 -2.87 -2.10
N SER A 22 28.93 -1.86 -2.52
CA SER A 22 29.38 -0.78 -1.63
C SER A 22 28.24 0.19 -1.34
N ASP A 23 28.39 1.04 -0.33
CA ASP A 23 27.43 2.11 -0.02
C ASP A 23 27.17 3.01 -1.25
N GLU A 24 28.16 3.28 -2.08
CA GLU A 24 28.01 4.03 -3.33
C GLU A 24 27.13 3.30 -4.37
N ASP A 25 27.17 1.95 -4.41
CA ASP A 25 26.33 1.16 -5.29
C ASP A 25 24.86 1.26 -4.89
N LEU A 26 24.56 1.47 -3.61
CA LEU A 26 23.23 1.56 -3.05
C LEU A 26 22.68 3.00 -3.04
N MET A 27 23.51 4.01 -3.37
CA MET A 27 23.10 5.41 -3.43
C MET A 27 22.47 5.74 -4.77
N ILE A 28 21.13 5.95 -4.78
CA ILE A 28 20.38 6.30 -5.98
C ILE A 28 20.47 7.81 -6.21
N GLU A 29 20.84 8.23 -7.41
CA GLU A 29 21.11 9.63 -7.75
C GLU A 29 20.07 10.22 -8.70
N ARG A 30 19.55 9.43 -9.65
CA ARG A 30 18.54 9.90 -10.61
C ARG A 30 17.56 8.80 -10.99
N GLY A 31 16.41 9.21 -11.56
CA GLY A 31 15.40 8.29 -12.08
C GLY A 31 14.72 8.85 -13.33
N GLU A 32 14.26 7.95 -14.22
CA GLU A 32 13.53 8.26 -15.44
C GLU A 32 12.60 7.08 -15.81
N GLY A 33 11.31 7.35 -15.99
CA GLY A 33 10.33 6.32 -16.28
C GLY A 33 10.30 5.23 -15.20
N VAL A 34 10.61 3.99 -15.58
CA VAL A 34 10.67 2.82 -14.68
C VAL A 34 12.09 2.53 -14.18
N TYR A 35 13.07 3.34 -14.54
CA TYR A 35 14.46 3.10 -14.22
C TYR A 35 15.01 4.13 -13.23
N ILE A 36 15.96 3.67 -12.44
CA ILE A 36 16.79 4.51 -11.56
C ILE A 36 18.28 4.21 -11.84
N TRP A 37 19.13 5.16 -11.49
CA TRP A 37 20.57 4.99 -11.60
C TRP A 37 21.22 5.28 -10.27
N ASN A 38 22.14 4.40 -9.91
CA ASN A 38 22.99 4.64 -8.75
C ASN A 38 24.10 5.65 -9.10
N ARG A 39 24.84 6.07 -8.08
CA ARG A 39 25.92 7.05 -8.22
C ARG A 39 27.09 6.59 -9.11
N LYS A 40 27.27 5.28 -9.29
CA LYS A 40 28.22 4.70 -10.23
C LYS A 40 27.70 4.63 -11.67
N GLY A 41 26.51 5.14 -11.93
CA GLY A 41 25.87 5.14 -13.25
C GLY A 41 25.24 3.81 -13.65
N ARG A 42 25.17 2.83 -12.75
CA ARG A 42 24.48 1.56 -13.03
C ARG A 42 22.96 1.78 -13.07
N ARG A 43 22.34 1.40 -14.19
CA ARG A 43 20.89 1.41 -14.36
C ARG A 43 20.25 0.22 -13.62
N LEU A 44 19.19 0.48 -12.89
CA LEU A 44 18.37 -0.51 -12.22
C LEU A 44 16.90 -0.33 -12.63
N PHE A 45 16.22 -1.43 -12.89
CA PHE A 45 14.76 -1.43 -13.07
C PHE A 45 14.10 -1.28 -11.70
N ASP A 46 13.31 -0.23 -11.48
CA ASP A 46 12.56 -0.02 -10.24
C ASP A 46 11.25 -0.82 -10.27
N ALA A 47 11.37 -2.13 -10.04
CA ALA A 47 10.21 -3.03 -10.06
C ALA A 47 9.35 -2.95 -8.80
N TYR A 48 9.66 -2.02 -7.87
CA TYR A 48 8.82 -1.77 -6.70
C TYR A 48 8.35 -0.30 -6.57
N ALA A 49 8.61 0.54 -7.60
CA ALA A 49 8.24 1.96 -7.65
C ALA A 49 8.63 2.70 -6.35
N GLY A 50 9.90 2.58 -5.94
CA GLY A 50 10.37 2.96 -4.62
C GLY A 50 9.76 2.06 -3.54
N LEU A 51 8.67 2.49 -2.94
CA LEU A 51 7.87 1.72 -1.98
C LEU A 51 6.38 1.71 -2.41
N ALA A 52 6.10 1.26 -3.64
CA ALA A 52 4.80 1.31 -4.28
C ALA A 52 4.23 2.75 -4.36
N VAL A 53 5.09 3.72 -4.65
CA VAL A 53 4.79 5.17 -4.56
C VAL A 53 4.78 5.83 -5.94
N VAL A 54 5.79 5.56 -6.77
CA VAL A 54 6.07 6.29 -8.02
C VAL A 54 5.14 5.80 -9.14
N ASN A 55 3.88 6.28 -9.13
CA ASN A 55 2.85 5.83 -10.08
C ASN A 55 3.13 6.35 -11.50
N VAL A 56 3.41 7.64 -11.67
CA VAL A 56 3.62 8.24 -13.02
C VAL A 56 5.03 8.01 -13.57
N GLY A 57 5.92 7.35 -12.82
CA GLY A 57 7.33 7.19 -13.19
C GLY A 57 8.22 8.31 -12.65
N HIS A 58 9.51 8.06 -12.73
CA HIS A 58 10.54 9.03 -12.31
C HIS A 58 10.76 10.11 -13.38
N GLY A 59 11.31 11.27 -12.98
CA GLY A 59 11.82 12.30 -13.89
C GLY A 59 10.74 13.17 -14.57
N ARG A 60 9.52 13.26 -14.02
CA ARG A 60 8.45 14.09 -14.60
C ARG A 60 8.70 15.58 -14.36
N THR A 61 9.18 16.26 -15.38
CA THR A 61 9.48 17.69 -15.33
C THR A 61 8.23 18.55 -15.11
N GLU A 62 7.08 18.14 -15.61
CA GLU A 62 5.80 18.82 -15.41
C GLU A 62 5.45 18.98 -13.92
N ILE A 63 5.72 17.99 -13.09
CA ILE A 63 5.52 18.08 -11.64
C ILE A 63 6.55 19.03 -11.03
N ALA A 64 7.82 18.94 -11.48
CA ALA A 64 8.89 19.84 -11.01
C ALA A 64 8.58 21.31 -11.36
N ASP A 65 8.03 21.56 -12.53
CA ASP A 65 7.62 22.92 -12.97
C ASP A 65 6.46 23.44 -12.11
N ALA A 66 5.42 22.64 -11.88
CA ALA A 66 4.30 22.99 -11.00
C ALA A 66 4.77 23.32 -9.57
N VAL A 67 5.71 22.54 -9.04
CA VAL A 67 6.34 22.79 -7.73
C VAL A 67 7.11 24.12 -7.74
N ARG A 68 7.94 24.36 -8.74
CA ARG A 68 8.73 25.60 -8.89
C ARG A 68 7.84 26.83 -8.94
N GLU A 69 6.80 26.79 -9.77
CA GLU A 69 5.85 27.90 -9.92
C GLU A 69 5.09 28.18 -8.62
N GLN A 70 4.63 27.12 -7.95
CA GLN A 70 3.90 27.29 -6.70
C GLN A 70 4.79 27.80 -5.56
N VAL A 71 6.06 27.33 -5.45
CA VAL A 71 7.02 27.86 -4.47
C VAL A 71 7.27 29.36 -4.71
N ALA A 72 7.43 29.77 -5.96
CA ALA A 72 7.64 31.18 -6.32
C ALA A 72 6.42 32.08 -5.98
N LYS A 73 5.20 31.53 -6.09
CA LYS A 73 3.96 32.23 -5.81
C LYS A 73 3.59 32.26 -4.33
N LEU A 74 3.60 31.12 -3.68
CA LEU A 74 3.28 30.94 -2.26
C LEU A 74 3.87 29.60 -1.80
N ALA A 75 4.98 29.63 -1.09
CA ALA A 75 5.65 28.45 -0.61
C ALA A 75 4.84 27.71 0.47
N TYR A 76 4.24 28.44 1.41
CA TYR A 76 3.47 27.86 2.50
C TYR A 76 2.38 28.80 3.02
N TYR A 77 1.19 28.25 3.24
CA TYR A 77 0.16 28.74 4.15
C TYR A 77 -0.78 27.59 4.53
N PRO A 78 -1.15 27.40 5.80
CA PRO A 78 -1.94 26.27 6.25
C PRO A 78 -3.42 26.41 5.84
N THR A 79 -4.13 25.27 5.81
CA THR A 79 -5.58 25.19 5.64
C THR A 79 -6.28 25.10 6.99
N THR A 80 -5.99 26.06 7.90
CA THR A 80 -6.52 26.09 9.27
C THR A 80 -6.97 27.49 9.64
N ARG A 81 -7.71 27.64 10.73
CA ARG A 81 -8.13 28.94 11.29
C ARG A 81 -8.78 29.88 10.27
N GLN A 82 -9.73 29.35 9.49
CA GLN A 82 -10.49 30.10 8.46
C GLN A 82 -9.70 30.44 7.17
N PHE A 83 -8.45 30.03 7.09
CA PHE A 83 -7.66 30.21 5.88
C PHE A 83 -7.62 28.95 5.02
N SER A 84 -7.42 29.15 3.74
CA SER A 84 -7.18 28.10 2.75
C SER A 84 -6.24 28.64 1.68
N ASN A 85 -5.84 27.78 0.75
CA ASN A 85 -5.07 28.16 -0.42
C ASN A 85 -5.66 27.52 -1.68
N PRO A 86 -5.55 28.16 -2.85
CA PRO A 86 -6.18 27.67 -4.07
C PRO A 86 -5.77 26.24 -4.46
N PRO A 87 -4.49 25.82 -4.44
CA PRO A 87 -4.13 24.44 -4.76
C PRO A 87 -4.81 23.41 -3.87
N ALA A 88 -4.93 23.66 -2.56
CA ALA A 88 -5.60 22.73 -1.65
C ALA A 88 -7.10 22.61 -1.95
N ALA A 89 -7.78 23.74 -2.19
CA ALA A 89 -9.19 23.74 -2.56
C ALA A 89 -9.45 23.04 -3.90
N GLN A 90 -8.61 23.31 -4.91
CA GLN A 90 -8.68 22.66 -6.23
C GLN A 90 -8.44 21.15 -6.13
N LEU A 91 -7.45 20.72 -5.35
CA LEU A 91 -7.17 19.29 -5.14
C LEU A 91 -8.31 18.60 -4.40
N ALA A 92 -8.89 19.22 -3.36
CA ALA A 92 -10.03 18.66 -2.65
C ALA A 92 -11.24 18.47 -3.58
N ALA A 93 -11.54 19.46 -4.43
CA ALA A 93 -12.58 19.36 -5.45
C ALA A 93 -12.27 18.23 -6.45
N ARG A 94 -11.03 18.12 -6.91
CA ARG A 94 -10.62 17.07 -7.83
C ARG A 94 -10.73 15.67 -7.22
N LEU A 95 -10.33 15.48 -5.96
CA LEU A 95 -10.50 14.22 -5.25
C LEU A 95 -11.98 13.85 -5.12
N ALA A 96 -12.86 14.83 -4.82
CA ALA A 96 -14.30 14.61 -4.75
C ALA A 96 -14.94 14.17 -6.08
N GLU A 97 -14.33 14.49 -7.23
CA GLU A 97 -14.77 14.02 -8.55
C GLU A 97 -14.28 12.60 -8.83
N LEU A 98 -13.10 12.21 -8.33
CA LEU A 98 -12.46 10.93 -8.62
C LEU A 98 -12.91 9.81 -7.68
N THR A 99 -13.25 10.13 -6.44
CA THR A 99 -13.63 9.15 -5.41
C THR A 99 -15.05 8.63 -5.60
N PRO A 100 -15.32 7.34 -5.26
CA PRO A 100 -16.63 6.74 -5.47
C PRO A 100 -17.69 7.32 -4.54
N GLY A 101 -18.93 7.35 -5.04
CA GLY A 101 -20.11 7.76 -4.28
C GLY A 101 -20.07 9.21 -3.82
N ASP A 102 -20.32 9.43 -2.54
CA ASP A 102 -20.38 10.74 -1.90
C ASP A 102 -19.18 11.03 -0.98
N LEU A 103 -18.02 10.42 -1.25
CA LEU A 103 -16.74 10.77 -0.63
C LEU A 103 -16.26 12.13 -1.15
N LYS A 104 -16.53 13.23 -0.42
CA LYS A 104 -16.37 14.60 -0.95
C LYS A 104 -15.61 15.55 -0.03
N TYR A 105 -15.38 15.19 1.22
CA TYR A 105 -14.78 16.09 2.20
C TYR A 105 -13.38 15.61 2.54
N THR A 106 -12.38 16.40 2.17
CA THR A 106 -10.96 16.05 2.25
C THR A 106 -10.27 16.75 3.41
N LEU A 107 -9.69 15.98 4.32
CA LEU A 107 -8.76 16.46 5.34
C LEU A 107 -7.33 16.02 4.96
N PHE A 108 -6.48 16.96 4.60
CA PHE A 108 -5.10 16.69 4.19
C PHE A 108 -4.19 16.35 5.38
N ALA A 109 -3.16 15.56 5.09
CA ALA A 109 -2.06 15.21 5.97
C ALA A 109 -0.78 15.01 5.13
N VAL A 110 0.32 14.49 5.70
CA VAL A 110 1.59 14.37 4.96
C VAL A 110 2.04 12.92 4.73
N SER A 111 1.51 11.97 5.48
CA SER A 111 1.87 10.55 5.35
C SER A 111 0.65 9.64 5.42
N GLY A 112 0.77 8.41 4.89
CA GLY A 112 -0.30 7.40 4.98
C GLY A 112 -0.67 7.06 6.43
N SER A 113 0.32 7.02 7.34
CA SER A 113 0.07 6.84 8.76
C SER A 113 -0.82 7.94 9.33
N GLU A 114 -0.52 9.20 9.02
CA GLU A 114 -1.36 10.32 9.45
C GLU A 114 -2.76 10.27 8.82
N ALA A 115 -2.88 9.90 7.53
CA ALA A 115 -4.19 9.76 6.89
C ALA A 115 -5.06 8.74 7.62
N ASN A 116 -4.51 7.59 7.99
CA ASN A 116 -5.22 6.57 8.75
C ASN A 116 -5.58 7.05 10.17
N GLU A 117 -4.67 7.73 10.86
CA GLU A 117 -4.97 8.34 12.15
C GLU A 117 -6.09 9.39 12.04
N ARG A 118 -6.08 10.22 10.97
CA ARG A 118 -7.18 11.17 10.70
C ARG A 118 -8.51 10.47 10.47
N SER A 119 -8.52 9.39 9.69
CA SER A 119 -9.74 8.61 9.48
C SER A 119 -10.28 8.02 10.78
N MET A 120 -9.41 7.47 11.65
CA MET A 120 -9.82 6.99 12.97
C MET A 120 -10.31 8.12 13.89
N GLN A 121 -9.66 9.28 13.87
CA GLN A 121 -10.09 10.46 14.64
C GLN A 121 -11.44 10.96 14.17
N ILE A 122 -11.67 11.09 12.86
CA ILE A 122 -12.97 11.50 12.31
C ILE A 122 -14.06 10.49 12.72
N ALA A 123 -13.79 9.19 12.59
CA ALA A 123 -14.72 8.15 13.00
C ALA A 123 -15.08 8.26 14.50
N ARG A 124 -14.08 8.44 15.37
CA ARG A 124 -14.29 8.63 16.80
C ARG A 124 -15.11 9.88 17.12
N MET A 125 -14.79 11.01 16.48
CA MET A 125 -15.48 12.28 16.71
C MET A 125 -16.90 12.27 16.15
N TYR A 126 -17.14 11.61 15.01
CA TYR A 126 -18.46 11.40 14.47
C TYR A 126 -19.39 10.74 15.50
N TRP A 127 -18.95 9.65 16.12
CA TRP A 127 -19.75 8.96 17.14
C TRP A 127 -19.97 9.79 18.39
N LEU A 128 -18.99 10.61 18.79
CA LEU A 128 -19.17 11.54 19.90
C LEU A 128 -20.24 12.59 19.60
N LYS A 129 -20.23 13.16 18.40
CA LYS A 129 -21.24 14.15 17.95
C LYS A 129 -22.64 13.56 17.90
N LEU A 130 -22.76 12.28 17.59
CA LEU A 130 -24.04 11.55 17.64
C LEU A 130 -24.46 11.09 19.06
N GLY A 131 -23.75 11.51 20.11
CA GLY A 131 -24.07 11.12 21.48
C GLY A 131 -23.73 9.65 21.81
N ARG A 132 -22.81 9.02 21.07
CA ARG A 132 -22.41 7.62 21.24
C ARG A 132 -20.94 7.51 21.73
N PRO A 133 -20.61 7.97 22.93
CA PRO A 133 -19.25 8.08 23.44
C PRO A 133 -18.57 6.72 23.66
N ARG A 134 -19.30 5.62 23.73
CA ARG A 134 -18.73 4.28 23.86
C ARG A 134 -18.12 3.74 22.57
N LYS A 135 -18.46 4.26 21.38
CA LYS A 135 -17.88 3.84 20.10
C LYS A 135 -16.49 4.43 19.90
N TYR A 136 -15.44 3.66 20.22
CA TYR A 136 -14.03 4.08 20.08
C TYR A 136 -13.11 2.98 19.58
N LYS A 137 -13.53 1.71 19.63
CA LYS A 137 -12.71 0.58 19.21
C LYS A 137 -12.59 0.52 17.68
N VAL A 138 -11.44 0.03 17.20
CA VAL A 138 -11.18 -0.15 15.77
C VAL A 138 -10.74 -1.59 15.51
N ILE A 139 -11.37 -2.23 14.53
CA ILE A 139 -10.99 -3.56 14.06
C ILE A 139 -10.20 -3.43 12.76
N SER A 140 -9.08 -4.15 12.64
CA SER A 140 -8.22 -4.20 11.47
C SER A 140 -7.95 -5.64 11.03
N LEU A 141 -7.17 -5.83 9.96
CA LEU A 141 -6.88 -7.14 9.40
C LEU A 141 -5.49 -7.66 9.84
N THR A 142 -5.37 -8.97 10.06
CA THR A 142 -4.07 -9.65 10.09
C THR A 142 -3.35 -9.42 8.77
N HIS A 143 -2.02 -9.43 8.77
CA HIS A 143 -1.15 -9.09 7.64
C HIS A 143 -1.25 -7.63 7.16
N GLY A 144 -2.23 -6.85 7.58
CA GLY A 144 -2.40 -5.45 7.18
C GLY A 144 -1.23 -4.55 7.58
N TYR A 145 -0.95 -3.54 6.75
CA TYR A 145 0.01 -2.49 7.05
C TYR A 145 -0.65 -1.12 6.94
N ASN A 146 -0.97 -0.53 8.07
CA ASN A 146 -1.71 0.74 8.10
C ASN A 146 -0.86 1.93 8.55
N GLY A 147 0.45 1.76 8.74
CA GLY A 147 1.38 2.82 9.08
C GLY A 147 2.40 2.46 10.15
N ALA A 148 3.25 3.44 10.51
CA ALA A 148 4.38 3.29 11.41
C ALA A 148 4.41 4.30 12.58
N THR A 149 3.36 5.13 12.74
CA THR A 149 3.15 5.91 13.97
C THR A 149 2.61 5.01 15.07
N ILE A 150 2.76 5.40 16.35
CA ILE A 150 2.31 4.56 17.47
C ILE A 150 0.83 4.18 17.35
N GLY A 151 -0.03 5.13 16.95
CA GLY A 151 -1.46 4.87 16.75
C GLY A 151 -1.73 3.86 15.63
N THR A 152 -1.05 3.98 14.50
CA THR A 152 -1.22 3.04 13.37
C THR A 152 -0.52 1.69 13.59
N LEU A 153 0.53 1.62 14.41
CA LEU A 153 1.12 0.35 14.83
C LEU A 153 0.13 -0.49 15.63
N ALA A 154 -0.76 0.14 16.40
CA ALA A 154 -1.82 -0.57 17.15
C ALA A 154 -2.79 -1.35 16.22
N ILE A 155 -3.05 -0.84 15.01
CA ILE A 155 -3.89 -1.49 14.00
C ILE A 155 -3.11 -2.27 12.94
N CYS A 156 -1.77 -2.22 12.94
CA CYS A 156 -0.93 -2.97 12.01
C CYS A 156 -1.00 -4.46 12.31
N GLY A 157 -1.24 -5.28 11.29
CA GLY A 157 -1.38 -6.73 11.39
C GLY A 157 -0.07 -7.51 11.19
N GLN A 158 1.10 -6.85 11.16
CA GLN A 158 2.40 -7.49 10.97
C GLN A 158 3.13 -7.66 12.31
N PRO A 159 3.24 -8.88 12.85
CA PRO A 159 3.77 -9.12 14.21
C PRO A 159 5.18 -8.56 14.44
N ASP A 160 6.07 -8.69 13.45
CA ASP A 160 7.46 -8.23 13.56
C ASP A 160 7.57 -6.72 13.76
N MET A 161 6.61 -5.96 13.23
CA MET A 161 6.59 -4.50 13.36
C MET A 161 6.00 -4.04 14.70
N VAL A 162 5.06 -4.80 15.26
CA VAL A 162 4.27 -4.34 16.42
C VAL A 162 4.81 -4.85 17.76
N ARG A 163 5.48 -6.00 17.80
CA ARG A 163 5.92 -6.66 19.04
C ARG A 163 6.65 -5.73 20.01
N ALA A 164 7.58 -4.91 19.50
CA ALA A 164 8.35 -3.97 20.34
C ALA A 164 7.50 -2.83 20.92
N TYR A 165 6.35 -2.56 20.33
CA TYR A 165 5.46 -1.45 20.66
C TYR A 165 4.17 -1.88 21.36
N GLU A 166 3.99 -3.18 21.61
CA GLU A 166 2.82 -3.71 22.34
C GLU A 166 2.57 -3.00 23.68
N PRO A 167 3.58 -2.59 24.47
CA PRO A 167 3.34 -1.83 25.70
C PRO A 167 2.68 -0.46 25.48
N PHE A 168 2.77 0.12 24.28
CA PHE A 168 2.09 1.37 23.91
C PHE A 168 0.73 1.15 23.29
N ALA A 169 0.35 -0.11 22.98
CA ALA A 169 -0.91 -0.42 22.37
C ALA A 169 -2.08 0.01 23.25
N TRP A 170 -2.92 0.88 22.74
CA TRP A 170 -4.11 1.32 23.45
C TRP A 170 -5.15 0.17 23.44
N GLN A 171 -5.92 0.09 24.50
CA GLN A 171 -7.07 -0.80 24.54
C GLN A 171 -8.07 -0.38 23.46
N GLY A 172 -8.70 -1.34 22.78
CA GLY A 172 -9.71 -1.07 21.78
C GLY A 172 -9.27 -1.31 20.33
N PHE A 173 -8.15 -2.03 20.13
CA PHE A 173 -7.73 -2.47 18.80
C PHE A 173 -7.74 -3.99 18.71
N ARG A 174 -8.45 -4.53 17.72
CA ARG A 174 -8.54 -5.97 17.46
C ARG A 174 -8.21 -6.27 16.00
N LYS A 175 -7.62 -7.43 15.75
CA LYS A 175 -7.30 -7.90 14.40
C LYS A 175 -8.10 -9.15 14.08
N VAL A 176 -8.57 -9.25 12.84
CA VAL A 176 -9.31 -10.39 12.32
C VAL A 176 -8.63 -10.94 11.08
N ALA A 177 -8.93 -12.20 10.74
CA ALA A 177 -8.36 -12.84 9.56
C ALA A 177 -8.82 -12.16 8.26
N VAL A 178 -7.91 -12.09 7.29
CA VAL A 178 -8.20 -11.70 5.90
C VAL A 178 -8.31 -12.95 5.03
N PRO A 179 -9.17 -12.99 4.00
CA PRO A 179 -9.19 -14.10 3.06
C PRO A 179 -7.89 -14.22 2.27
N TYR A 180 -6.98 -15.07 2.74
CA TYR A 180 -5.70 -15.35 2.07
C TYR A 180 -5.74 -16.75 1.45
N SER A 181 -5.95 -16.78 0.12
CA SER A 181 -6.33 -18.00 -0.60
C SER A 181 -5.30 -19.14 -0.49
N LEU A 182 -4.01 -18.86 -0.55
CA LEU A 182 -2.99 -19.91 -0.57
C LEU A 182 -2.88 -20.68 0.76
N TRP A 183 -2.82 -19.95 1.89
CA TRP A 183 -2.50 -20.54 3.19
C TRP A 183 -3.71 -20.82 4.07
N GLU A 184 -4.83 -20.12 3.82
CA GLU A 184 -6.00 -20.15 4.70
C GLU A 184 -7.25 -20.77 4.05
N ARG A 185 -7.21 -21.09 2.75
CA ARG A 185 -8.35 -21.67 2.04
C ARG A 185 -8.78 -23.01 2.64
N GLY A 186 -7.83 -23.84 3.02
CA GLY A 186 -8.11 -25.24 3.41
C GLY A 186 -8.72 -26.02 2.26
N ALA A 187 -9.71 -26.87 2.54
CA ALA A 187 -10.40 -27.70 1.54
C ALA A 187 -11.60 -27.00 0.85
N GLY A 188 -11.83 -25.68 1.12
CA GLY A 188 -13.00 -24.95 0.62
C GLY A 188 -12.74 -24.15 -0.65
N THR A 189 -13.81 -23.50 -1.13
CA THR A 189 -13.78 -22.54 -2.23
C THR A 189 -13.38 -21.15 -1.75
N ASP A 190 -13.16 -20.20 -2.69
CA ASP A 190 -12.96 -18.78 -2.38
C ASP A 190 -14.19 -18.20 -1.64
N GLU A 191 -15.40 -18.60 -2.03
CA GLU A 191 -16.65 -18.21 -1.37
C GLU A 191 -16.71 -18.69 0.08
N ASP A 192 -16.29 -19.95 0.34
CA ASP A 192 -16.21 -20.48 1.71
C ASP A 192 -15.17 -19.71 2.54
N LEU A 193 -14.05 -19.33 1.94
CA LEU A 193 -13.02 -18.54 2.61
C LEU A 193 -13.54 -17.13 2.96
N VAL A 194 -14.16 -16.45 2.01
CA VAL A 194 -14.79 -15.13 2.24
C VAL A 194 -15.82 -15.21 3.36
N ARG A 195 -16.71 -16.22 3.31
CA ARG A 195 -17.74 -16.43 4.34
C ARG A 195 -17.12 -16.62 5.72
N ARG A 196 -16.13 -17.53 5.88
CA ARG A 196 -15.49 -17.77 7.19
C ARG A 196 -14.83 -16.51 7.75
N CYS A 197 -14.13 -15.73 6.92
CA CYS A 197 -13.50 -14.50 7.36
C CYS A 197 -14.54 -13.42 7.70
N ALA A 198 -15.64 -13.35 6.96
CA ALA A 198 -16.75 -12.44 7.23
C ALA A 198 -17.49 -12.79 8.53
N ASP A 199 -17.73 -14.09 8.75
CA ASP A 199 -18.31 -14.58 10.03
C ASP A 199 -17.37 -14.21 11.19
N GLY A 200 -16.06 -14.44 11.04
CA GLY A 200 -15.06 -14.05 12.04
C GLY A 200 -15.01 -12.53 12.32
N LEU A 201 -15.20 -11.69 11.29
CA LEU A 201 -15.33 -10.24 11.49
C LEU A 201 -16.62 -9.90 12.26
N THR A 202 -17.74 -10.51 11.88
CA THR A 202 -19.03 -10.33 12.55
C THR A 202 -18.96 -10.71 14.04
N ASP A 203 -18.38 -11.87 14.32
CA ASP A 203 -18.19 -12.36 15.68
C ASP A 203 -17.27 -11.44 16.49
N ALA A 204 -16.16 -10.99 15.89
CA ALA A 204 -15.26 -10.04 16.53
C ALA A 204 -15.95 -8.73 16.91
N ILE A 205 -16.81 -8.16 16.03
CA ILE A 205 -17.57 -6.94 16.33
C ILE A 205 -18.57 -7.19 17.47
N ARG A 206 -19.22 -8.34 17.49
CA ARG A 206 -20.19 -8.70 18.55
C ARG A 206 -19.51 -8.96 19.90
N GLU A 207 -18.38 -9.67 19.91
CA GLU A 207 -17.59 -9.94 21.12
C GLU A 207 -17.01 -8.66 21.73
N GLU A 208 -16.66 -7.68 20.88
CA GLU A 208 -16.23 -6.35 21.34
C GLU A 208 -17.40 -5.46 21.76
N GLU A 209 -18.63 -5.94 21.72
CA GLU A 209 -19.86 -5.16 21.91
C GLU A 209 -20.02 -4.10 20.78
N ALA A 210 -20.80 -4.37 19.75
CA ALA A 210 -20.93 -3.53 18.54
C ALA A 210 -21.13 -2.02 18.83
N GLU A 211 -21.82 -1.69 19.92
CA GLU A 211 -21.99 -0.30 20.38
C GLU A 211 -20.72 0.34 20.92
N THR A 212 -19.60 -0.41 21.01
CA THR A 212 -18.27 0.13 21.35
C THR A 212 -17.33 0.20 20.16
N VAL A 213 -17.65 -0.46 19.04
CA VAL A 213 -16.82 -0.48 17.83
C VAL A 213 -17.15 0.75 16.97
N ALA A 214 -16.16 1.60 16.76
CA ALA A 214 -16.28 2.81 15.95
C ALA A 214 -16.11 2.52 14.46
N ALA A 215 -15.13 1.69 14.09
CA ALA A 215 -14.79 1.44 12.70
C ALA A 215 -14.10 0.08 12.48
N VAL A 216 -14.23 -0.41 11.25
CA VAL A 216 -13.35 -1.41 10.64
C VAL A 216 -12.44 -0.69 9.65
N ILE A 217 -11.13 -0.91 9.72
CA ILE A 217 -10.16 -0.38 8.76
C ILE A 217 -9.50 -1.53 8.00
N LEU A 218 -9.44 -1.41 6.67
CA LEU A 218 -8.86 -2.44 5.80
C LEU A 218 -8.25 -1.87 4.52
N GLU A 219 -7.21 -2.55 4.03
CA GLU A 219 -6.70 -2.35 2.67
C GLU A 219 -7.54 -3.19 1.68
N PRO A 220 -7.99 -2.66 0.52
CA PRO A 220 -8.66 -3.46 -0.52
C PRO A 220 -7.81 -4.61 -1.07
N CYS A 221 -6.48 -4.41 -1.11
CA CYS A 221 -5.46 -5.43 -1.33
C CYS A 221 -4.32 -5.16 -0.36
N LEU A 222 -3.92 -6.14 0.43
CA LEU A 222 -2.90 -5.97 1.46
C LEU A 222 -1.50 -6.00 0.84
N SER A 223 -1.02 -4.87 0.39
CA SER A 223 0.21 -4.78 -0.39
C SER A 223 1.45 -5.17 0.42
N ALA A 224 1.70 -4.50 1.54
CA ALA A 224 2.86 -4.75 2.39
C ALA A 224 2.77 -6.11 3.11
N GLY A 225 1.58 -6.61 3.34
CA GLY A 225 1.31 -7.92 3.94
C GLY A 225 1.52 -9.12 3.01
N GLY A 226 2.09 -8.92 1.82
CA GLY A 226 2.35 -10.01 0.88
C GLY A 226 1.61 -9.87 -0.45
N CYS A 227 1.11 -8.69 -0.78
CA CYS A 227 0.23 -8.47 -1.93
C CYS A 227 -0.95 -9.45 -1.91
N ILE A 228 -1.58 -9.62 -0.74
CA ILE A 228 -2.77 -10.47 -0.58
C ILE A 228 -3.92 -9.79 -1.30
N ILE A 229 -4.52 -10.52 -2.22
CA ILE A 229 -5.68 -10.08 -3.00
C ILE A 229 -6.88 -10.90 -2.53
N PRO A 230 -7.75 -10.34 -1.68
CA PRO A 230 -8.93 -11.06 -1.24
C PRO A 230 -9.80 -11.49 -2.43
N PRO A 231 -10.44 -12.66 -2.39
CA PRO A 231 -11.42 -13.06 -3.40
C PRO A 231 -12.56 -12.04 -3.51
N LEU A 232 -13.19 -11.97 -4.68
CA LEU A 232 -14.36 -11.12 -4.90
C LEU A 232 -15.51 -11.46 -3.93
N GLY A 233 -16.25 -10.44 -3.53
CA GLY A 233 -17.30 -10.52 -2.52
C GLY A 233 -16.81 -10.20 -1.10
N TRP A 234 -15.50 -10.09 -0.87
CA TRP A 234 -14.98 -9.75 0.44
C TRP A 234 -15.31 -8.32 0.87
N LEU A 235 -15.02 -7.34 0.01
CA LEU A 235 -15.27 -5.93 0.36
C LEU A 235 -16.77 -5.62 0.46
N GLU A 236 -17.59 -6.20 -0.43
CA GLU A 236 -19.05 -6.10 -0.36
C GLU A 236 -19.55 -6.64 0.99
N ARG A 237 -19.09 -7.83 1.39
CA ARG A 237 -19.52 -8.43 2.64
C ARG A 237 -19.07 -7.65 3.87
N VAL A 238 -17.85 -7.07 3.85
CA VAL A 238 -17.40 -6.16 4.93
C VAL A 238 -18.29 -4.92 5.00
N ARG A 239 -18.69 -4.36 3.86
CA ARG A 239 -19.60 -3.21 3.82
C ARG A 239 -20.94 -3.55 4.44
N ASP A 240 -21.53 -4.69 4.05
CA ASP A 240 -22.81 -5.17 4.60
C ASP A 240 -22.75 -5.33 6.12
N ILE A 241 -21.70 -5.99 6.63
CA ILE A 241 -21.50 -6.19 8.07
C ILE A 241 -21.38 -4.85 8.80
N CYS A 242 -20.64 -3.89 8.24
CA CYS A 242 -20.51 -2.56 8.82
C CYS A 242 -21.84 -1.83 8.87
N ASP A 243 -22.67 -1.95 7.82
CA ASP A 243 -24.01 -1.35 7.77
C ASP A 243 -24.98 -2.04 8.74
N GLU A 244 -24.99 -3.38 8.78
CA GLU A 244 -25.85 -4.17 9.69
C GLU A 244 -25.56 -3.90 11.18
N LEU A 245 -24.27 -3.71 11.53
CA LEU A 245 -23.83 -3.54 12.92
C LEU A 245 -23.56 -2.07 13.30
N ASP A 246 -23.91 -1.13 12.40
CA ASP A 246 -23.75 0.31 12.60
C ASP A 246 -22.30 0.68 12.99
N VAL A 247 -21.33 0.21 12.20
CA VAL A 247 -19.89 0.46 12.33
C VAL A 247 -19.39 1.15 11.06
N LEU A 248 -18.48 2.11 11.18
CA LEU A 248 -17.93 2.79 10.01
C LEU A 248 -16.90 1.90 9.28
N MET A 249 -16.89 1.96 7.94
CA MET A 249 -15.87 1.32 7.11
C MET A 249 -14.84 2.34 6.67
N ILE A 250 -13.57 2.11 6.98
CA ILE A 250 -12.41 2.89 6.53
C ILE A 250 -11.65 2.08 5.50
N ALA A 251 -11.55 2.56 4.26
CA ALA A 251 -10.69 1.96 3.25
C ALA A 251 -9.30 2.61 3.27
N ASP A 252 -8.28 1.82 3.53
CA ASP A 252 -6.88 2.24 3.39
C ASP A 252 -6.44 2.05 1.93
N GLU A 253 -6.57 3.10 1.15
CA GLU A 253 -6.17 3.20 -0.26
C GLU A 253 -4.77 3.83 -0.44
N VAL A 254 -3.98 3.82 0.60
CA VAL A 254 -2.62 4.42 0.59
C VAL A 254 -1.75 3.81 -0.51
N ILE A 255 -1.88 2.52 -0.79
CA ILE A 255 -1.14 1.84 -1.86
C ILE A 255 -2.04 1.57 -3.07
N THR A 256 -3.26 1.11 -2.85
CA THR A 256 -4.19 0.66 -3.89
C THR A 256 -4.76 1.78 -4.75
N GLY A 257 -4.75 3.01 -4.23
CA GLY A 257 -5.28 4.19 -4.91
C GLY A 257 -4.44 4.68 -6.10
N PHE A 258 -5.06 5.59 -6.85
CA PHE A 258 -4.46 6.31 -7.98
C PHE A 258 -3.94 5.39 -9.09
N GLY A 259 -4.75 4.40 -9.47
CA GLY A 259 -4.50 3.57 -10.65
C GLY A 259 -3.72 2.28 -10.39
N ARG A 260 -3.15 2.09 -9.20
CA ARG A 260 -2.26 0.97 -8.87
C ARG A 260 -2.86 -0.40 -9.22
N THR A 261 -4.15 -0.59 -8.97
CA THR A 261 -4.86 -1.86 -9.17
C THR A 261 -5.54 -1.97 -10.54
N GLY A 262 -5.40 -0.97 -11.43
CA GLY A 262 -6.12 -0.90 -12.70
C GLY A 262 -7.50 -0.25 -12.61
N LYS A 263 -7.84 0.30 -11.46
CA LYS A 263 -8.95 1.21 -11.16
C LYS A 263 -8.40 2.44 -10.45
N TRP A 264 -9.16 3.56 -10.38
CA TRP A 264 -8.72 4.71 -9.61
C TRP A 264 -8.48 4.34 -8.16
N PHE A 265 -9.38 3.56 -7.56
CA PHE A 265 -9.28 3.06 -6.19
C PHE A 265 -9.57 1.56 -6.13
N GLY A 266 -8.99 0.86 -5.18
CA GLY A 266 -9.13 -0.59 -5.02
C GLY A 266 -10.56 -1.02 -4.69
N VAL A 267 -11.31 -0.22 -3.93
CA VAL A 267 -12.72 -0.49 -3.60
C VAL A 267 -13.65 -0.54 -4.82
N GLU A 268 -13.26 0.10 -5.95
CA GLU A 268 -14.06 0.10 -7.17
C GLU A 268 -14.13 -1.28 -7.87
N HIS A 269 -13.27 -2.23 -7.51
CA HIS A 269 -13.35 -3.58 -8.04
C HIS A 269 -14.63 -4.30 -7.63
N GLU A 270 -15.18 -3.95 -6.47
CA GLU A 270 -16.43 -4.48 -5.92
C GLU A 270 -17.48 -3.38 -5.73
N GLN A 271 -17.29 -2.20 -6.33
CA GLN A 271 -18.22 -1.05 -6.30
C GLN A 271 -18.61 -0.61 -4.87
N VAL A 272 -17.72 -0.84 -3.91
CA VAL A 272 -17.95 -0.48 -2.49
C VAL A 272 -17.67 0.99 -2.27
N VAL A 273 -18.52 1.66 -1.50
CA VAL A 273 -18.32 3.02 -1.02
C VAL A 273 -18.05 2.98 0.48
N PRO A 274 -16.79 3.16 0.94
CA PRO A 274 -16.48 3.23 2.36
C PRO A 274 -16.97 4.54 2.98
N ASP A 275 -17.07 4.61 4.29
CA ASP A 275 -17.42 5.84 5.00
C ASP A 275 -16.28 6.84 5.02
N LEU A 276 -15.04 6.34 5.07
CA LEU A 276 -13.79 7.08 5.03
C LEU A 276 -12.80 6.38 4.12
N MET A 277 -11.98 7.16 3.42
CA MET A 277 -10.91 6.66 2.56
C MET A 277 -9.61 7.38 2.87
N SER A 278 -8.57 6.62 3.22
CA SER A 278 -7.22 7.16 3.43
C SER A 278 -6.38 7.01 2.17
N VAL A 279 -5.77 8.09 1.70
CA VAL A 279 -4.94 8.11 0.49
C VAL A 279 -3.58 8.76 0.74
N ALA A 280 -2.54 8.29 0.05
CA ALA A 280 -1.18 8.85 0.07
C ALA A 280 -0.42 8.41 -1.19
N LYS A 281 0.89 8.29 -1.12
CA LYS A 281 1.78 7.69 -2.15
C LYS A 281 1.46 8.15 -3.57
N GLY A 282 0.61 7.40 -4.28
CA GLY A 282 0.22 7.67 -5.65
C GLY A 282 -0.44 9.05 -5.87
N ILE A 283 -0.93 9.72 -4.83
CA ILE A 283 -1.50 11.07 -4.92
C ILE A 283 -0.51 12.09 -5.50
N THR A 284 0.79 11.93 -5.19
CA THR A 284 1.88 12.77 -5.71
C THR A 284 2.95 11.95 -6.41
N SER A 285 2.81 10.63 -6.48
CA SER A 285 3.87 9.72 -6.95
C SER A 285 5.22 9.91 -6.22
N GLY A 286 5.19 10.37 -4.96
CA GLY A 286 6.38 10.56 -4.14
C GLY A 286 7.19 11.83 -4.43
N TYR A 287 6.75 12.68 -5.37
CA TYR A 287 7.45 13.94 -5.68
C TYR A 287 7.45 14.90 -4.49
N ILE A 288 6.33 15.01 -3.78
CA ILE A 288 6.22 15.76 -2.52
C ILE A 288 5.36 14.94 -1.53
N PRO A 289 5.72 14.82 -0.26
CA PRO A 289 4.90 14.16 0.74
C PRO A 289 3.51 14.81 0.86
N LEU A 290 2.46 14.02 0.66
CA LEU A 290 1.06 14.42 0.83
C LEU A 290 0.20 13.18 1.05
N SER A 291 -0.83 13.34 1.86
CA SER A 291 -1.89 12.35 2.08
C SER A 291 -3.21 13.04 2.41
N ALA A 292 -4.27 12.26 2.46
CA ALA A 292 -5.58 12.75 2.88
C ALA A 292 -6.44 11.64 3.47
N SER A 293 -7.36 12.03 4.35
CA SER A 293 -8.56 11.28 4.71
C SER A 293 -9.74 11.94 4.02
N ILE A 294 -10.54 11.16 3.29
CA ILE A 294 -11.70 11.63 2.53
C ILE A 294 -12.95 11.01 3.14
N ALA A 295 -13.90 11.85 3.53
CA ALA A 295 -15.12 11.45 4.23
C ALA A 295 -16.35 11.59 3.33
N ARG A 296 -17.34 10.71 3.56
CA ARG A 296 -18.70 10.86 3.00
C ARG A 296 -19.42 12.08 3.58
N ALA A 297 -20.38 12.59 2.83
CA ALA A 297 -21.18 13.74 3.22
C ALA A 297 -21.83 13.56 4.61
N LYS A 298 -22.42 12.38 4.87
CA LYS A 298 -23.07 12.08 6.17
C LYS A 298 -22.17 12.28 7.39
N LEU A 299 -20.83 12.08 7.23
CA LEU A 299 -19.89 12.29 8.33
C LEU A 299 -19.63 13.78 8.51
N ALA A 300 -19.44 14.51 7.41
CA ALA A 300 -19.20 15.96 7.44
C ALA A 300 -20.39 16.72 8.04
N ASP A 301 -21.62 16.30 7.75
CA ASP A 301 -22.85 16.90 8.27
C ASP A 301 -22.97 16.82 9.81
N ALA A 302 -22.26 15.88 10.45
CA ALA A 302 -22.20 15.79 11.91
C ALA A 302 -21.27 16.86 12.53
N PHE A 303 -20.51 17.62 11.72
CA PHE A 303 -19.60 18.66 12.17
C PHE A 303 -20.03 20.05 11.64
N PRO A 304 -21.11 20.65 12.20
CA PRO A 304 -21.56 21.96 11.76
C PRO A 304 -20.51 23.04 12.08
N GLU A 305 -20.46 24.07 11.23
CA GLU A 305 -19.73 25.32 11.46
C GLU A 305 -18.25 25.17 11.87
N ASN A 306 -17.43 24.42 11.08
CA ASN A 306 -15.98 24.26 11.30
C ASN A 306 -15.57 23.55 12.60
N SER A 307 -16.51 22.87 13.27
CA SER A 307 -16.23 22.14 14.52
C SER A 307 -15.26 20.96 14.37
N LEU A 308 -14.87 20.59 13.13
CA LEU A 308 -13.86 19.58 12.88
C LEU A 308 -12.49 20.01 13.44
N GLU A 309 -12.09 21.28 13.20
CA GLU A 309 -10.81 21.81 13.67
C GLU A 309 -10.70 21.81 15.22
N GLU A 310 -11.77 21.99 15.94
CA GLU A 310 -11.79 21.92 17.41
C GLU A 310 -11.55 20.52 17.96
N ASN A 311 -11.89 19.49 17.17
CA ASN A 311 -11.95 18.10 17.63
C ASN A 311 -10.93 17.18 16.91
N VAL A 312 -10.52 17.55 15.70
CA VAL A 312 -9.49 16.84 14.91
C VAL A 312 -8.39 17.84 14.61
N HIS A 313 -7.37 17.88 15.45
CA HIS A 313 -6.30 18.86 15.32
C HIS A 313 -5.54 18.71 14.00
N PRO A 314 -5.52 19.73 13.12
CA PRO A 314 -4.75 19.67 11.90
C PRO A 314 -3.24 19.70 12.22
N ASN A 315 -2.44 19.04 11.39
CA ASN A 315 -0.98 19.21 11.48
C ASN A 315 -0.55 20.51 10.74
N THR A 316 0.66 20.98 11.03
CA THR A 316 1.21 22.21 10.46
C THR A 316 1.20 22.23 8.92
N TYR A 317 1.44 21.07 8.29
CA TYR A 317 1.59 20.96 6.84
C TYR A 317 0.32 20.47 6.12
N CYS A 318 -0.82 20.50 6.81
CA CYS A 318 -2.12 20.14 6.26
C CYS A 318 -2.46 21.04 5.06
N GLY A 319 -2.71 20.47 3.89
CA GLY A 319 -3.02 21.22 2.68
C GLY A 319 -1.88 22.13 2.17
N HIS A 320 -0.64 21.72 2.33
CA HIS A 320 0.54 22.46 1.86
C HIS A 320 0.41 22.82 0.38
N PRO A 321 0.45 24.10 -0.01
CA PRO A 321 0.12 24.53 -1.37
C PRO A 321 1.03 23.90 -2.44
N VAL A 322 2.32 23.75 -2.16
CA VAL A 322 3.28 23.14 -3.09
C VAL A 322 2.99 21.63 -3.27
N ALA A 323 2.65 20.93 -2.20
CA ALA A 323 2.30 19.50 -2.28
C ALA A 323 0.99 19.28 -3.04
N CYS A 324 0.00 20.17 -2.83
CA CYS A 324 -1.27 20.13 -3.57
C CYS A 324 -1.08 20.46 -5.05
N ALA A 325 -0.21 21.40 -5.40
CA ALA A 325 0.11 21.70 -6.80
C ALA A 325 0.81 20.52 -7.48
N ALA A 326 1.75 19.87 -6.80
CA ALA A 326 2.38 18.63 -7.28
C ALA A 326 1.36 17.52 -7.52
N ALA A 327 0.40 17.34 -6.59
CA ALA A 327 -0.67 16.35 -6.72
C ALA A 327 -1.58 16.63 -7.92
N LEU A 328 -1.98 17.87 -8.14
CA LEU A 328 -2.80 18.26 -9.31
C LEU A 328 -2.08 17.93 -10.61
N ALA A 329 -0.79 18.26 -10.73
CA ALA A 329 0.02 17.93 -11.91
C ALA A 329 0.14 16.39 -12.08
N ASN A 330 0.35 15.66 -10.99
CA ASN A 330 0.42 14.20 -10.99
C ASN A 330 -0.89 13.55 -11.46
N LEU A 331 -2.04 13.99 -10.96
CA LEU A 331 -3.36 13.50 -11.38
C LEU A 331 -3.62 13.79 -12.87
N ALA A 332 -3.24 14.97 -13.35
CA ALA A 332 -3.35 15.32 -14.76
C ALA A 332 -2.52 14.40 -15.67
N ILE A 333 -1.33 13.97 -15.23
CA ILE A 333 -0.51 12.99 -15.96
C ILE A 333 -1.21 11.63 -15.99
N ILE A 334 -1.71 11.13 -14.85
CA ILE A 334 -2.42 9.84 -14.78
C ILE A 334 -3.57 9.80 -15.77
N GLU A 335 -4.35 10.86 -15.86
CA GLU A 335 -5.49 10.97 -16.78
C GLU A 335 -5.08 11.09 -18.23
N ARG A 336 -4.23 12.08 -18.55
CA ARG A 336 -3.80 12.34 -19.92
C ARG A 336 -3.13 11.14 -20.57
N GLU A 337 -2.31 10.42 -19.82
CA GLU A 337 -1.60 9.24 -20.31
C GLU A 337 -2.41 7.94 -20.13
N ASN A 338 -3.64 8.02 -19.62
CA ASN A 338 -4.54 6.88 -19.38
C ASN A 338 -3.87 5.75 -18.56
N LEU A 339 -3.11 6.14 -17.52
CA LEU A 339 -2.26 5.23 -16.77
C LEU A 339 -3.04 4.19 -15.96
N VAL A 340 -4.28 4.49 -15.58
CA VAL A 340 -5.19 3.52 -14.92
C VAL A 340 -5.45 2.33 -15.86
N LYS A 341 -5.77 2.60 -17.12
CA LYS A 341 -5.99 1.55 -18.14
C LYS A 341 -4.70 0.84 -18.48
N ASN A 342 -3.58 1.57 -18.57
CA ASN A 342 -2.27 0.97 -18.79
C ASN A 342 -1.93 -0.02 -17.66
N ALA A 343 -2.19 0.34 -16.41
CA ALA A 343 -1.97 -0.55 -15.26
C ALA A 343 -2.78 -1.84 -15.35
N GLN A 344 -4.02 -1.78 -15.80
CA GLN A 344 -4.84 -2.96 -16.04
C GLN A 344 -4.24 -3.85 -17.13
N THR A 345 -3.90 -3.27 -18.28
CA THR A 345 -3.44 -4.02 -19.48
C THR A 345 -2.03 -4.59 -19.25
N MET A 346 -1.11 -3.76 -18.77
CA MET A 346 0.27 -4.18 -18.52
C MET A 346 0.38 -5.12 -17.31
N GLY A 347 -0.49 -4.96 -16.32
CA GLY A 347 -0.60 -5.87 -15.19
C GLY A 347 -1.00 -7.29 -15.62
N ALA A 348 -2.02 -7.42 -16.45
CA ALA A 348 -2.44 -8.71 -17.02
C ALA A 348 -1.34 -9.33 -17.90
N ARG A 349 -0.66 -8.52 -18.75
CA ARG A 349 0.49 -8.99 -19.56
C ARG A 349 1.60 -9.53 -18.71
N LEU A 350 1.99 -8.79 -17.63
CA LEU A 350 3.08 -9.20 -16.77
C LEU A 350 2.74 -10.47 -15.97
N HIS A 351 1.50 -10.58 -15.48
CA HIS A 351 1.04 -11.79 -14.80
C HIS A 351 1.23 -13.00 -15.72
N ALA A 352 0.64 -12.98 -16.89
CA ALA A 352 0.73 -14.07 -17.86
C ALA A 352 2.19 -14.38 -18.27
N ALA A 353 3.02 -13.34 -18.46
CA ALA A 353 4.41 -13.51 -18.86
C ALA A 353 5.29 -14.11 -17.74
N ILE A 354 5.04 -13.79 -16.47
CA ILE A 354 5.72 -14.40 -15.33
C ILE A 354 5.21 -15.82 -15.11
N GLU A 355 3.88 -16.02 -15.05
CA GLU A 355 3.28 -17.33 -14.83
C GLU A 355 3.79 -18.37 -15.84
N ALA A 356 3.81 -18.02 -17.14
CA ALA A 356 4.34 -18.88 -18.20
C ALA A 356 5.82 -19.28 -18.02
N ARG A 357 6.59 -18.56 -17.19
CA ARG A 357 8.00 -18.85 -16.93
C ARG A 357 8.24 -19.67 -15.67
N VAL A 358 7.29 -19.66 -14.74
CA VAL A 358 7.51 -20.20 -13.40
C VAL A 358 6.47 -21.24 -12.98
N CYS A 359 5.39 -21.45 -13.74
CA CYS A 359 4.29 -22.37 -13.39
C CYS A 359 4.74 -23.83 -13.18
N ASP A 360 5.82 -24.25 -13.83
CA ASP A 360 6.38 -25.61 -13.70
C ASP A 360 7.36 -25.75 -12.52
N TYR A 361 7.62 -24.68 -11.76
CA TYR A 361 8.55 -24.73 -10.65
C TYR A 361 7.85 -25.15 -9.35
N PRO A 362 8.20 -26.31 -8.76
CA PRO A 362 7.57 -26.80 -7.52
C PRO A 362 7.65 -25.85 -6.33
N ILE A 363 8.61 -24.91 -6.34
CA ILE A 363 8.73 -23.90 -5.29
C ILE A 363 7.71 -22.77 -5.42
N VAL A 364 7.01 -22.63 -6.57
CA VAL A 364 6.03 -21.55 -6.79
C VAL A 364 4.64 -22.04 -6.41
N GLY A 365 4.13 -21.57 -5.28
CA GLY A 365 2.80 -21.90 -4.81
C GLY A 365 1.69 -21.12 -5.50
N GLU A 366 1.92 -19.83 -5.75
CA GLU A 366 0.93 -18.95 -6.38
C GLU A 366 1.61 -17.75 -7.07
N VAL A 367 1.09 -17.37 -8.23
CA VAL A 367 1.31 -16.04 -8.85
C VAL A 367 0.00 -15.29 -8.80
N ARG A 368 -0.04 -14.15 -8.11
CA ARG A 368 -1.26 -13.33 -8.00
C ARG A 368 -1.00 -11.88 -8.38
N SER A 369 -2.00 -11.24 -8.96
CA SER A 369 -1.89 -9.83 -9.34
C SER A 369 -3.22 -9.11 -9.37
N ARG A 370 -3.18 -7.80 -9.12
CA ARG A 370 -4.28 -6.87 -9.40
C ARG A 370 -3.69 -5.56 -9.94
N GLY A 371 -3.93 -5.31 -11.23
CA GLY A 371 -3.23 -4.25 -11.95
C GLY A 371 -1.72 -4.45 -11.92
N LEU A 372 -0.98 -3.43 -11.54
CA LEU A 372 0.50 -3.48 -11.44
C LEU A 372 1.01 -3.82 -10.02
N MET A 373 0.18 -4.39 -9.18
CA MET A 373 0.60 -5.13 -7.98
C MET A 373 0.67 -6.61 -8.32
N LEU A 374 1.81 -7.25 -8.05
CA LEU A 374 2.00 -8.68 -8.30
C LEU A 374 2.88 -9.30 -7.22
N ALA A 375 2.56 -10.52 -6.86
CA ALA A 375 3.38 -11.33 -5.97
C ALA A 375 3.54 -12.75 -6.48
N LEU A 376 4.71 -13.32 -6.19
CA LEU A 376 4.96 -14.75 -6.24
C LEU A 376 5.08 -15.25 -4.80
N ASP A 377 4.26 -16.21 -4.44
CA ASP A 377 4.32 -16.86 -3.13
C ASP A 377 5.01 -18.22 -3.26
N PHE A 378 5.96 -18.51 -2.38
CA PHE A 378 6.81 -19.68 -2.48
C PHE A 378 6.43 -20.71 -1.44
N ALA A 379 6.27 -21.97 -1.90
CA ALA A 379 5.94 -23.14 -1.09
C ALA A 379 7.14 -24.08 -0.99
N ASP A 380 7.24 -24.81 0.11
CA ASP A 380 8.24 -25.88 0.27
C ASP A 380 7.78 -27.14 -0.48
N PRO A 381 8.46 -27.56 -1.56
CA PRO A 381 8.08 -28.75 -2.31
C PRO A 381 8.25 -30.06 -1.51
N GLY A 382 9.04 -30.04 -0.45
CA GLY A 382 9.22 -31.17 0.46
C GLY A 382 8.19 -31.23 1.60
N GLN A 383 7.43 -30.19 1.81
CA GLN A 383 6.45 -30.05 2.88
C GLN A 383 5.17 -29.38 2.35
N PRO A 384 4.28 -30.12 1.68
CA PRO A 384 3.05 -29.57 1.11
C PRO A 384 2.25 -28.75 2.12
N GLY A 385 1.82 -27.55 1.72
CA GLY A 385 1.08 -26.62 2.58
C GLY A 385 1.94 -25.78 3.53
N GLN A 386 3.27 -25.84 3.41
CA GLN A 386 4.18 -24.99 4.17
C GLN A 386 4.89 -23.97 3.25
N PRO A 387 5.13 -22.76 3.73
CA PRO A 387 5.90 -21.77 3.01
C PRO A 387 7.38 -22.19 2.88
N LEU A 388 8.04 -21.77 1.81
CA LEU A 388 9.48 -21.95 1.64
C LEU A 388 10.25 -21.17 2.72
N ASP A 389 11.41 -21.67 3.16
CA ASP A 389 12.28 -21.00 4.16
C ASP A 389 12.49 -19.53 3.78
N SER A 390 12.13 -18.62 4.68
CA SER A 390 12.15 -17.18 4.47
C SER A 390 13.55 -16.64 4.14
N ARG A 391 14.63 -17.31 4.59
CA ARG A 391 16.01 -16.93 4.26
C ARG A 391 16.33 -17.20 2.79
N LEU A 392 15.81 -18.31 2.25
CA LEU A 392 15.93 -18.62 0.81
C LEU A 392 15.17 -17.58 -0.02
N VAL A 393 13.93 -17.26 0.39
CA VAL A 393 13.14 -16.22 -0.29
C VAL A 393 13.82 -14.85 -0.18
N ALA A 394 14.34 -14.47 0.97
CA ALA A 394 15.06 -13.22 1.17
C ALA A 394 16.30 -13.09 0.24
N SER A 395 16.94 -14.21 -0.15
CA SER A 395 18.06 -14.20 -1.11
C SER A 395 17.67 -13.64 -2.48
N LEU A 396 16.36 -13.63 -2.82
CA LEU A 396 15.86 -13.05 -4.06
C LEU A 396 16.12 -11.54 -4.15
N ASN A 397 16.19 -10.83 -3.02
CA ASN A 397 16.55 -9.40 -3.03
C ASN A 397 17.95 -9.19 -3.62
N THR A 398 18.92 -9.98 -3.18
CA THR A 398 20.29 -9.94 -3.68
C THR A 398 20.40 -10.38 -5.15
N ARG A 399 19.70 -11.46 -5.53
CA ARG A 399 19.67 -11.96 -6.90
C ARG A 399 19.06 -10.93 -7.86
N ALA A 400 17.93 -10.34 -7.49
CA ALA A 400 17.27 -9.28 -8.24
C ALA A 400 18.21 -8.09 -8.48
N LEU A 401 18.85 -7.61 -7.41
CA LEU A 401 19.77 -6.49 -7.50
C LEU A 401 20.98 -6.80 -8.41
N ASN A 402 21.54 -8.01 -8.33
CA ASN A 402 22.63 -8.45 -9.21
C ASN A 402 22.21 -8.52 -10.69
N LYS A 403 20.95 -8.90 -10.96
CA LYS A 403 20.38 -8.90 -12.32
C LYS A 403 19.93 -7.51 -12.80
N GLY A 404 20.02 -6.48 -11.96
CA GLY A 404 19.76 -5.09 -12.35
C GLY A 404 18.32 -4.64 -12.12
N TYR A 405 17.58 -5.24 -11.19
CA TYR A 405 16.26 -4.76 -10.81
C TYR A 405 16.06 -4.78 -9.29
N ILE A 406 15.15 -3.93 -8.81
CA ILE A 406 14.77 -3.85 -7.39
C ILE A 406 13.39 -4.46 -7.21
N ALA A 407 13.29 -5.44 -6.32
CA ALA A 407 12.06 -6.06 -5.86
C ALA A 407 12.10 -6.19 -4.34
N VAL A 408 11.01 -6.63 -3.72
CA VAL A 408 10.96 -6.86 -2.26
C VAL A 408 10.55 -8.29 -1.98
N ALA A 409 11.50 -9.08 -1.52
CA ALA A 409 11.27 -10.44 -1.03
C ALA A 409 11.31 -10.47 0.51
N LYS A 410 10.23 -10.92 1.12
CA LYS A 410 10.09 -11.06 2.57
C LYS A 410 9.15 -12.22 2.88
N ASP A 411 9.39 -12.92 3.98
CA ASP A 411 8.64 -14.13 4.37
C ASP A 411 8.68 -15.18 3.25
N SER A 412 7.55 -15.59 2.70
CA SER A 412 7.45 -16.50 1.55
C SER A 412 7.21 -15.78 0.21
N VAL A 413 7.27 -14.45 0.15
CA VAL A 413 6.70 -13.69 -0.98
C VAL A 413 7.73 -12.78 -1.65
N LEU A 414 7.85 -12.85 -2.98
CA LEU A 414 8.47 -11.82 -3.82
C LEU A 414 7.40 -10.87 -4.34
N ARG A 415 7.52 -9.58 -4.01
CA ARG A 415 6.55 -8.53 -4.34
C ARG A 415 7.07 -7.57 -5.38
N LEU A 416 6.21 -7.20 -6.31
CA LEU A 416 6.46 -6.25 -7.38
C LEU A 416 5.33 -5.21 -7.42
N ALA A 417 5.68 -3.92 -7.58
CA ALA A 417 4.73 -2.82 -7.70
C ALA A 417 5.35 -1.73 -8.61
N ARG A 418 5.16 -1.83 -9.93
CA ARG A 418 5.85 -1.00 -10.93
C ARG A 418 5.20 0.36 -11.12
N PRO A 419 5.94 1.37 -11.67
CA PRO A 419 5.31 2.58 -12.19
C PRO A 419 4.24 2.26 -13.23
N LEU A 420 3.15 3.02 -13.25
CA LEU A 420 1.99 2.76 -14.14
C LEU A 420 2.29 3.10 -15.59
N CYS A 421 3.35 3.84 -15.86
CA CYS A 421 3.81 4.21 -17.20
C CYS A 421 4.60 3.10 -17.91
N ILE A 422 4.76 1.93 -17.31
CA ILE A 422 5.49 0.79 -17.87
C ILE A 422 4.95 0.42 -19.25
N THR A 423 5.86 0.17 -20.19
CA THR A 423 5.57 -0.25 -21.55
C THR A 423 5.54 -1.77 -21.71
N ALA A 424 5.04 -2.26 -22.84
CA ALA A 424 5.00 -3.71 -23.15
C ALA A 424 6.41 -4.33 -23.19
N SER A 425 7.39 -3.62 -23.79
CA SER A 425 8.79 -4.10 -23.84
C SER A 425 9.44 -4.16 -22.47
N GLU A 426 9.15 -3.19 -21.59
CA GLU A 426 9.64 -3.19 -20.21
C GLU A 426 8.97 -4.28 -19.36
N VAL A 427 7.71 -4.61 -19.63
CA VAL A 427 7.05 -5.78 -19.03
C VAL A 427 7.76 -7.07 -19.41
N ASP A 428 8.10 -7.24 -20.68
CA ASP A 428 8.78 -8.44 -21.19
C ASP A 428 10.22 -8.54 -20.62
N GLU A 429 10.95 -7.41 -20.52
CA GLU A 429 12.27 -7.31 -19.85
C GLU A 429 12.16 -7.76 -18.39
N LEU A 430 11.21 -7.20 -17.64
CA LEU A 430 11.04 -7.54 -16.23
C LEU A 430 10.60 -8.99 -16.01
N ALA A 431 9.69 -9.50 -16.83
CA ALA A 431 9.25 -10.90 -16.74
C ALA A 431 10.40 -11.89 -16.99
N HIS A 432 11.32 -11.55 -17.91
CA HIS A 432 12.52 -12.33 -18.14
C HIS A 432 13.45 -12.32 -16.91
N LEU A 433 13.75 -11.14 -16.35
CA LEU A 433 14.62 -10.98 -15.19
C LEU A 433 14.06 -11.72 -13.96
N VAL A 434 12.76 -11.62 -13.71
CA VAL A 434 12.08 -12.32 -12.61
C VAL A 434 12.12 -13.84 -12.83
N GLY A 435 11.83 -14.31 -14.04
CA GLY A 435 11.89 -15.72 -14.39
C GLY A 435 13.27 -16.33 -14.13
N GLU A 436 14.35 -15.67 -14.56
CA GLU A 436 15.72 -16.11 -14.28
C GLU A 436 16.05 -16.10 -12.78
N THR A 437 15.57 -15.11 -12.04
CA THR A 437 15.80 -15.01 -10.60
C THR A 437 15.14 -16.18 -9.84
N VAL A 438 13.91 -16.52 -10.23
CA VAL A 438 13.17 -17.65 -9.64
C VAL A 438 13.77 -18.99 -10.07
N HIS A 439 14.23 -19.10 -11.31
CA HIS A 439 14.95 -20.30 -11.80
C HIS A 439 16.20 -20.62 -10.96
N GLU A 440 17.02 -19.62 -10.66
CA GLU A 440 18.19 -19.82 -9.80
C GLU A 440 17.83 -20.31 -8.39
N LEU A 441 16.73 -19.80 -7.82
CA LEU A 441 16.24 -20.27 -6.53
C LEU A 441 15.73 -21.72 -6.61
N GLN A 442 14.97 -22.06 -7.67
CA GLN A 442 14.52 -23.42 -7.93
C GLN A 442 15.68 -24.42 -7.99
N ASP A 443 16.76 -24.05 -8.73
CA ASP A 443 17.94 -24.88 -8.84
C ASP A 443 18.66 -25.08 -7.51
N GLU A 444 18.74 -24.05 -6.68
CA GLU A 444 19.35 -24.14 -5.35
C GLU A 444 18.55 -25.10 -4.44
N VAL A 445 17.23 -24.94 -4.40
CA VAL A 445 16.33 -25.80 -3.61
C VAL A 445 16.46 -27.27 -4.06
N THR A 446 16.47 -27.49 -5.38
CA THR A 446 16.58 -28.84 -5.96
C THR A 446 17.92 -29.50 -5.60
N ARG A 447 19.04 -28.75 -5.70
CA ARG A 447 20.37 -29.27 -5.32
C ARG A 447 20.44 -29.59 -3.83
N SER A 448 19.90 -28.75 -2.98
CA SER A 448 19.86 -28.96 -1.52
C SER A 448 19.05 -30.19 -1.14
N ALA A 449 17.90 -30.43 -1.80
CA ALA A 449 17.09 -31.61 -1.58
C ALA A 449 17.82 -32.91 -1.98
N ARG A 450 18.50 -32.92 -3.14
CA ARG A 450 19.31 -34.06 -3.61
C ARG A 450 20.47 -34.38 -2.67
N SER A 451 21.16 -33.37 -2.15
CA SER A 451 22.25 -33.56 -1.19
C SER A 451 21.77 -34.15 0.13
N ARG A 452 20.61 -33.74 0.62
CA ARG A 452 20.00 -34.36 1.85
C ARG A 452 19.60 -35.81 1.63
N ALA A 453 19.02 -36.14 0.48
CA ALA A 453 18.64 -37.52 0.13
C ALA A 453 19.83 -38.43 -0.09
N ALA A 454 21.01 -37.91 -0.45
CA ALA A 454 22.23 -38.69 -0.62
C ALA A 454 22.97 -38.99 0.70
N VAL A 455 22.63 -38.26 1.78
CA VAL A 455 23.23 -38.39 3.13
C VAL A 455 22.32 -39.22 4.07
N ALA A 456 21.04 -39.37 3.76
CA ALA A 456 20.05 -40.18 4.47
C ALA A 456 20.05 -41.65 3.91
#